data_7526bca1a898d3c3c09716e65f68fc8d
#
_entry.id   7526bca1a898d3c3c09716e65f68fc8d
#
_cell.length_a   1.000
_cell.length_b   1.000
_cell.length_c   1.000
_cell.angle_alpha   90.00
_cell.angle_beta   90.00
_cell.angle_gamma   90.00
#
_symmetry.space_group_name_H-M   'P 1'
#
loop_
_entity.id
_entity.type
_entity.pdbx_description
1 polymer ?
#
loop_
_entity_poly.entity_id
_entity_poly.type
_entity_poly.pdbx_seq_one_letter_code
_entity_poly.pdbx_strand_id
1 'polypeptide(L)'
;TVLFKFYILAIIWNKKGGQYHGRQLRNRENEVLFVDLRTWNQNIYEKKYVQFSEEQIADVCKIYHDWQTLDTKERPVKYAKPELYYSAGLDEIASKNYSLVPSRYIEFVDRDTALDYKTALQTIGAETKELIERHKDNQDKLIKAFETLGYNME
;
A
#
# COMPACT_ATOMS: atom_id res chain seq x y z
N THR A 1 -10.85 15.36 -5.38
CA THR A 1 -10.37 14.93 -4.06
C THR A 1 -8.87 14.89 -4.11
N VAL A 2 -8.19 15.85 -3.44
CA VAL A 2 -6.73 15.87 -3.39
C VAL A 2 -6.31 14.85 -2.33
N LEU A 3 -5.78 13.72 -2.75
CA LEU A 3 -5.15 12.74 -1.86
C LEU A 3 -3.78 13.30 -1.46
N PHE A 4 -3.68 13.84 -0.26
CA PHE A 4 -2.38 14.17 0.31
C PHE A 4 -1.66 12.86 0.66
N LYS A 5 -0.66 12.50 -0.14
CA LYS A 5 0.29 11.45 0.21
C LYS A 5 1.26 12.04 1.23
N PHE A 6 1.15 11.61 2.48
CA PHE A 6 2.12 12.02 3.49
C PHE A 6 3.42 11.23 3.31
N TYR A 7 4.51 11.94 3.13
CA TYR A 7 5.85 11.38 3.16
C TYR A 7 6.51 11.79 4.47
N ILE A 8 7.07 10.83 5.20
CA ILE A 8 7.92 11.12 6.34
C ILE A 8 9.35 11.11 5.84
N LEU A 9 10.02 12.26 5.90
CA LEU A 9 11.45 12.36 5.64
C LEU A 9 12.20 12.22 6.96
N ALA A 10 12.93 11.11 7.12
CA ALA A 10 13.85 10.94 8.24
C ALA A 10 15.28 11.22 7.79
N ILE A 11 15.96 12.18 8.43
CA ILE A 11 17.36 12.48 8.20
C ILE A 11 18.18 11.71 9.23
N ILE A 12 19.09 10.87 8.76
CA ILE A 12 19.87 9.98 9.60
C ILE A 12 21.34 10.34 9.48
N TRP A 13 21.94 10.66 10.62
CA TRP A 13 23.37 10.88 10.75
C TRP A 13 24.11 9.53 10.90
N ASN A 14 25.42 9.54 10.74
CA ASN A 14 26.29 8.37 10.90
C ASN A 14 25.97 7.20 9.93
N LYS A 15 26.18 7.45 8.65
CA LYS A 15 26.11 6.39 7.62
C LYS A 15 27.40 5.58 7.48
N LYS A 16 28.53 6.10 7.99
CA LYS A 16 29.84 5.42 7.88
C LYS A 16 29.93 4.14 8.69
N GLY A 17 29.02 3.96 9.65
CA GLY A 17 29.05 2.78 10.51
C GLY A 17 29.93 2.97 11.75
N GLY A 18 30.40 1.85 12.32
CA GLY A 18 31.16 1.84 13.54
C GLY A 18 30.32 1.59 14.79
N GLN A 19 30.92 1.77 15.96
CA GLN A 19 30.27 1.56 17.25
C GLN A 19 29.39 2.77 17.63
N TYR A 20 28.14 2.52 17.95
CA TYR A 20 27.22 3.56 18.42
C TYR A 20 26.26 3.00 19.48
N HIS A 21 26.29 3.57 20.68
CA HIS A 21 25.49 3.11 21.84
C HIS A 21 25.52 1.58 22.04
N GLY A 22 26.72 0.96 21.98
CA GLY A 22 26.89 -0.47 22.17
C GLY A 22 26.47 -1.34 20.98
N ARG A 23 26.03 -0.75 19.87
CA ARG A 23 25.68 -1.46 18.64
C ARG A 23 26.74 -1.28 17.58
N GLN A 24 27.08 -2.36 16.89
CA GLN A 24 27.93 -2.29 15.70
C GLN A 24 27.05 -1.94 14.49
N LEU A 25 27.32 -0.79 13.88
CA LEU A 25 26.62 -0.34 12.69
C LEU A 25 27.46 -0.64 11.45
N ARG A 26 26.84 -1.12 10.38
CA ARG A 26 27.50 -1.30 9.10
C ARG A 26 27.69 0.03 8.36
N ASN A 27 28.58 0.07 7.39
CA ASN A 27 28.69 1.19 6.48
C ASN A 27 27.46 1.20 5.52
N ARG A 28 26.79 2.34 5.43
CA ARG A 28 25.61 2.61 4.60
C ARG A 28 25.80 3.87 3.76
N GLU A 29 27.04 4.27 3.53
CA GLU A 29 27.35 5.34 2.59
C GLU A 29 26.76 4.98 1.23
N ASN A 30 26.21 5.97 0.54
CA ASN A 30 25.60 5.78 -0.78
C ASN A 30 24.36 4.85 -0.82
N GLU A 31 23.73 4.57 0.31
CA GLU A 31 22.48 3.84 0.37
C GLU A 31 21.34 4.73 0.91
N VAL A 32 20.14 4.51 0.39
CA VAL A 32 18.89 5.13 0.87
C VAL A 32 17.87 4.02 1.12
N LEU A 33 17.31 3.98 2.32
CA LEU A 33 16.20 3.10 2.65
C LEU A 33 14.88 3.82 2.38
N PHE A 34 14.07 3.25 1.50
CA PHE A 34 12.69 3.64 1.26
C PHE A 34 11.78 2.71 2.03
N VAL A 35 10.79 3.26 2.73
CA VAL A 35 9.75 2.51 3.44
C VAL A 35 8.39 3.08 3.04
N ASP A 36 7.47 2.22 2.62
CA ASP A 36 6.12 2.60 2.24
C ASP A 36 5.12 2.12 3.29
N LEU A 37 4.55 3.03 4.03
CA LEU A 37 3.59 2.75 5.10
C LEU A 37 2.14 3.08 4.71
N ARG A 38 1.87 3.37 3.45
CA ARG A 38 0.53 3.79 2.99
C ARG A 38 -0.54 2.73 3.21
N THR A 39 -0.16 1.46 3.16
CA THR A 39 -1.09 0.33 3.35
C THR A 39 -1.44 0.07 4.81
N TRP A 40 -0.65 0.58 5.74
CA TRP A 40 -0.81 0.29 7.16
C TRP A 40 -2.01 1.00 7.82
N ASN A 41 -2.52 2.05 7.19
CA ASN A 41 -3.57 2.91 7.73
C ASN A 41 -4.76 3.07 6.77
N GLN A 42 -5.09 2.03 6.02
CA GLN A 42 -6.19 2.08 5.02
C GLN A 42 -7.56 2.41 5.63
N ASN A 43 -7.76 2.15 6.92
CA ASN A 43 -9.05 2.33 7.60
C ASN A 43 -9.18 3.66 8.37
N ILE A 44 -8.20 4.57 8.28
CA ILE A 44 -8.21 5.83 9.05
C ILE A 44 -8.52 7.04 8.15
N TYR A 45 -9.34 6.87 7.13
CA TYR A 45 -9.80 7.99 6.28
C TYR A 45 -10.71 8.99 7.01
N GLU A 46 -11.28 8.61 8.14
CA GLU A 46 -12.18 9.46 8.94
C GLU A 46 -11.45 10.38 9.90
N LYS A 47 -10.16 10.16 10.16
CA LYS A 47 -9.38 10.97 11.10
C LYS A 47 -8.41 11.90 10.37
N LYS A 48 -8.41 13.13 10.81
CA LYS A 48 -7.56 14.21 10.31
C LYS A 48 -6.05 13.95 10.48
N TYR A 49 -5.69 12.94 11.28
CA TYR A 49 -4.32 12.59 11.63
C TYR A 49 -4.09 11.09 11.43
N VAL A 50 -2.96 10.74 10.83
CA VAL A 50 -2.49 9.37 10.74
C VAL A 50 -1.84 9.01 12.07
N GLN A 51 -2.36 7.99 12.73
CA GLN A 51 -1.84 7.49 13.99
C GLN A 51 -1.37 6.05 13.81
N PHE A 52 -0.10 5.78 14.07
CA PHE A 52 0.45 4.43 14.05
C PHE A 52 0.25 3.75 15.39
N SER A 53 -0.04 2.43 15.38
CA SER A 53 -0.03 1.63 16.59
C SER A 53 1.42 1.43 17.09
N GLU A 54 1.57 1.09 18.37
CA GLU A 54 2.89 0.80 18.93
C GLU A 54 3.56 -0.39 18.23
N GLU A 55 2.80 -1.39 17.82
CA GLU A 55 3.29 -2.53 17.04
C GLU A 55 3.83 -2.09 15.68
N GLN A 56 3.10 -1.22 14.97
CA GLN A 56 3.54 -0.66 13.69
C GLN A 56 4.83 0.16 13.84
N ILE A 57 4.94 0.94 14.92
CA ILE A 57 6.15 1.70 15.25
C ILE A 57 7.31 0.73 15.51
N ALA A 58 7.09 -0.33 16.30
CA ALA A 58 8.09 -1.34 16.57
C ALA A 58 8.58 -2.05 15.29
N ASP A 59 7.67 -2.36 14.37
CA ASP A 59 8.00 -2.98 13.08
C ASP A 59 8.86 -2.07 12.20
N VAL A 60 8.52 -0.78 12.11
CA VAL A 60 9.35 0.20 11.37
C VAL A 60 10.72 0.33 12.01
N CYS A 61 10.77 0.41 13.35
CA CYS A 61 12.04 0.46 14.08
C CYS A 61 12.88 -0.79 13.79
N LYS A 62 12.27 -1.97 13.76
CA LYS A 62 12.96 -3.22 13.43
C LYS A 62 13.52 -3.19 12.00
N ILE A 63 12.72 -2.81 11.00
CA ILE A 63 13.17 -2.66 9.61
C ILE A 63 14.40 -1.75 9.55
N TYR A 64 14.34 -0.62 10.25
CA TYR A 64 15.44 0.34 10.27
C TYR A 64 16.68 -0.19 10.98
N HIS A 65 16.53 -0.84 12.14
CA HIS A 65 17.62 -1.43 12.91
C HIS A 65 18.30 -2.58 12.15
N ASP A 66 17.53 -3.45 11.52
CA ASP A 66 18.04 -4.54 10.69
C ASP A 66 18.84 -3.98 9.50
N TRP A 67 18.35 -2.93 8.85
CA TRP A 67 19.09 -2.24 7.79
C TRP A 67 20.42 -1.65 8.27
N GLN A 68 20.47 -1.19 9.53
CA GLN A 68 21.67 -0.60 10.14
C GLN A 68 22.72 -1.63 10.53
N THR A 69 22.31 -2.81 11.02
CA THR A 69 23.17 -3.73 11.76
C THR A 69 23.45 -5.04 11.02
N LEU A 70 22.53 -5.52 10.17
CA LEU A 70 22.73 -6.78 9.47
C LEU A 70 23.94 -6.72 8.54
N ASP A 71 24.89 -7.63 8.77
CA ASP A 71 26.03 -7.81 7.89
C ASP A 71 25.60 -8.37 6.53
N THR A 72 26.42 -8.16 5.51
CA THR A 72 26.20 -8.64 4.13
C THR A 72 26.00 -10.15 4.02
N LYS A 73 26.47 -10.93 5.02
CA LYS A 73 26.31 -12.39 5.06
C LYS A 73 24.92 -12.84 5.51
N GLU A 74 24.27 -12.06 6.37
CA GLU A 74 22.95 -12.36 6.91
C GLU A 74 21.82 -11.61 6.17
N ARG A 75 22.20 -10.64 5.39
CA ARG A 75 21.29 -9.81 4.62
C ARG A 75 21.03 -10.47 3.26
N PRO A 76 19.79 -10.54 2.79
CA PRO A 76 19.53 -10.90 1.40
C PRO A 76 20.33 -9.96 0.48
N VAL A 77 20.76 -10.44 -0.68
CA VAL A 77 21.54 -9.69 -1.68
C VAL A 77 20.98 -8.27 -1.89
N LYS A 78 19.69 -8.12 -1.72
CA LYS A 78 18.98 -6.84 -1.77
C LYS A 78 18.09 -6.71 -0.52
N TYR A 79 18.30 -5.67 0.29
CA TYR A 79 17.46 -5.41 1.44
C TYR A 79 16.13 -4.80 0.95
N ALA A 80 15.18 -5.68 0.63
CA ALA A 80 13.91 -5.32 0.03
C ALA A 80 12.81 -6.28 0.49
N LYS A 81 11.62 -5.74 0.64
CA LYS A 81 10.37 -6.48 0.79
C LYS A 81 9.32 -5.81 -0.09
N PRO A 82 8.72 -6.51 -1.04
CA PRO A 82 7.68 -5.96 -1.90
C PRO A 82 6.61 -5.25 -1.08
N GLU A 83 6.08 -4.16 -1.60
CA GLU A 83 5.03 -3.32 -1.00
C GLU A 83 5.39 -2.67 0.34
N LEU A 84 6.61 -2.86 0.87
CA LEU A 84 6.96 -2.32 2.18
C LEU A 84 8.26 -1.53 2.20
N TYR A 85 9.40 -2.14 1.84
CA TYR A 85 10.67 -1.42 1.90
C TYR A 85 11.66 -1.86 0.83
N TYR A 86 12.61 -0.96 0.55
CA TYR A 86 13.66 -1.16 -0.42
C TYR A 86 14.88 -0.31 -0.10
N SER A 87 16.08 -0.89 -0.10
CA SER A 87 17.34 -0.16 0.01
C SER A 87 17.96 0.02 -1.36
N ALA A 88 18.02 1.27 -1.84
CA ALA A 88 18.62 1.64 -3.11
C ALA A 88 20.05 2.14 -2.93
N GLY A 89 20.94 1.76 -3.85
CA GLY A 89 22.28 2.34 -3.96
C GLY A 89 22.28 3.66 -4.75
N LEU A 90 23.34 4.43 -4.61
CA LEU A 90 23.48 5.73 -5.27
C LEU A 90 23.42 5.61 -6.81
N ASP A 91 24.01 4.58 -7.39
CA ASP A 91 24.01 4.36 -8.83
C ASP A 91 22.59 4.12 -9.37
N GLU A 92 21.78 3.36 -8.63
CA GLU A 92 20.37 3.16 -8.96
C GLU A 92 19.58 4.48 -8.84
N ILE A 93 19.86 5.26 -7.80
CA ILE A 93 19.20 6.57 -7.61
C ILE A 93 19.59 7.52 -8.74
N ALA A 94 20.86 7.53 -9.15
CA ALA A 94 21.32 8.34 -10.27
C ALA A 94 20.66 7.93 -11.59
N SER A 95 20.50 6.62 -11.86
CA SER A 95 19.82 6.11 -13.06
C SER A 95 18.35 6.54 -13.14
N LYS A 96 17.74 6.83 -12.00
CA LYS A 96 16.36 7.33 -11.88
C LYS A 96 16.29 8.86 -11.72
N ASN A 97 17.29 9.58 -12.22
CA ASN A 97 17.39 11.05 -12.15
C ASN A 97 17.31 11.61 -10.72
N TYR A 98 17.96 10.94 -9.76
CA TYR A 98 17.96 11.28 -8.33
C TYR A 98 16.56 11.44 -7.73
N SER A 99 15.57 10.77 -8.29
CA SER A 99 14.21 10.79 -7.73
C SER A 99 14.19 10.05 -6.40
N LEU A 100 13.65 10.66 -5.36
CA LEU A 100 13.46 10.06 -4.03
C LEU A 100 12.00 9.64 -3.78
N VAL A 101 11.25 9.36 -4.84
CA VAL A 101 9.86 8.88 -4.74
C VAL A 101 9.86 7.37 -4.46
N PRO A 102 9.36 6.90 -3.30
CA PRO A 102 9.44 5.49 -2.90
C PRO A 102 8.83 4.50 -3.90
N SER A 103 7.73 4.88 -4.57
CA SER A 103 7.05 4.03 -5.56
C SER A 103 7.87 3.75 -6.82
N ARG A 104 9.02 4.40 -7.01
CA ARG A 104 9.98 4.07 -8.08
C ARG A 104 10.94 2.95 -7.73
N TYR A 105 11.01 2.56 -6.45
CA TYR A 105 11.97 1.60 -5.91
C TYR A 105 11.28 0.38 -5.31
N ILE A 106 10.16 0.59 -4.62
CA ILE A 106 9.40 -0.47 -3.98
C ILE A 106 8.53 -1.14 -5.04
N GLU A 107 8.75 -2.44 -5.25
CA GLU A 107 7.96 -3.25 -6.16
C GLU A 107 6.57 -3.50 -5.55
N PHE A 108 5.54 -3.33 -6.36
CA PHE A 108 4.18 -3.73 -6.01
C PHE A 108 3.93 -5.13 -6.55
N VAL A 109 3.28 -5.96 -5.73
CA VAL A 109 2.84 -7.27 -6.18
C VAL A 109 1.63 -7.08 -7.08
N ASP A 110 1.75 -7.48 -8.34
CA ASP A 110 0.63 -7.52 -9.24
C ASP A 110 -0.30 -8.66 -8.82
N ARG A 111 -1.38 -8.30 -8.13
CA ARG A 111 -2.41 -9.25 -7.66
C ARG A 111 -3.36 -9.65 -8.78
N ASP A 112 -3.33 -8.91 -9.87
CA ASP A 112 -4.24 -9.15 -11.00
C ASP A 112 -3.83 -10.36 -11.82
N THR A 113 -2.58 -10.81 -11.74
CA THR A 113 -2.11 -12.01 -12.46
C THR A 113 -2.75 -13.31 -11.98
N ALA A 114 -3.33 -13.33 -10.76
CA ALA A 114 -4.01 -14.49 -10.20
C ALA A 114 -5.53 -14.50 -10.45
N LEU A 115 -6.09 -13.40 -10.98
CA LEU A 115 -7.51 -13.31 -11.31
C LEU A 115 -7.78 -13.88 -12.71
N ASP A 116 -8.54 -14.97 -12.77
CA ASP A 116 -9.16 -15.38 -14.03
C ASP A 116 -10.27 -14.37 -14.39
N TYR A 117 -9.89 -13.34 -15.14
CA TYR A 117 -10.79 -12.28 -15.59
C TYR A 117 -12.02 -12.82 -16.31
N LYS A 118 -11.88 -13.94 -17.02
CA LYS A 118 -12.99 -14.54 -17.74
C LYS A 118 -14.05 -15.08 -16.78
N THR A 119 -13.62 -15.81 -15.77
CA THR A 119 -14.51 -16.33 -14.73
C THR A 119 -15.11 -15.21 -13.87
N ALA A 120 -14.31 -14.20 -13.50
CA ALA A 120 -14.79 -13.03 -12.75
C ALA A 120 -15.86 -12.25 -13.56
N LEU A 121 -15.64 -12.00 -14.84
CA LEU A 121 -16.61 -11.32 -15.72
C LEU A 121 -17.90 -12.13 -15.91
N GLN A 122 -17.80 -13.45 -15.99
CA GLN A 122 -18.99 -14.31 -16.07
C GLN A 122 -19.81 -14.26 -14.79
N THR A 123 -19.16 -14.29 -13.62
CA THR A 123 -19.83 -14.19 -12.32
C THR A 123 -20.52 -12.83 -12.15
N ILE A 124 -19.79 -11.74 -12.41
CA ILE A 124 -20.34 -10.37 -12.35
C ILE A 124 -21.50 -10.21 -13.35
N GLY A 125 -21.37 -10.78 -14.55
CA GLY A 125 -22.43 -10.73 -15.57
C GLY A 125 -23.70 -11.46 -15.11
N ALA A 126 -23.56 -12.64 -14.46
CA ALA A 126 -24.68 -13.38 -13.91
C ALA A 126 -25.37 -12.65 -12.76
N GLU A 127 -24.59 -12.12 -11.81
CA GLU A 127 -25.11 -11.33 -10.69
C GLU A 127 -25.80 -10.06 -11.18
N THR A 128 -25.24 -9.37 -12.16
CA THR A 128 -25.85 -8.16 -12.74
C THR A 128 -27.19 -8.50 -13.40
N LYS A 129 -27.28 -9.62 -14.11
CA LYS A 129 -28.52 -10.06 -14.74
C LYS A 129 -29.61 -10.33 -13.69
N GLU A 130 -29.28 -11.04 -12.61
CA GLU A 130 -30.18 -11.32 -11.51
C GLU A 130 -30.67 -10.02 -10.84
N LEU A 131 -29.77 -9.07 -10.61
CA LEU A 131 -30.13 -7.77 -10.05
C LEU A 131 -31.07 -6.97 -10.95
N ILE A 132 -30.88 -7.01 -12.27
CA ILE A 132 -31.77 -6.36 -13.23
C ILE A 132 -33.18 -7.01 -13.20
N GLU A 133 -33.25 -8.34 -13.16
CA GLU A 133 -34.53 -9.06 -13.08
C GLU A 133 -35.27 -8.72 -11.77
N ARG A 134 -34.59 -8.73 -10.64
CA ARG A 134 -35.14 -8.32 -9.35
C ARG A 134 -35.59 -6.86 -9.34
N HIS A 135 -34.84 -5.98 -9.99
CA HIS A 135 -35.20 -4.58 -10.10
C HIS A 135 -36.52 -4.41 -10.86
N LYS A 136 -36.70 -5.10 -11.99
CA LYS A 136 -37.94 -5.08 -12.77
C LYS A 136 -39.13 -5.61 -11.97
N ASP A 137 -38.95 -6.75 -11.29
CA ASP A 137 -40.02 -7.33 -10.46
C ASP A 137 -40.44 -6.37 -9.31
N ASN A 138 -39.46 -5.71 -8.67
CA ASN A 138 -39.75 -4.71 -7.64
C ASN A 138 -40.41 -3.46 -8.23
N GLN A 139 -40.06 -3.03 -9.43
CA GLN A 139 -40.69 -1.92 -10.12
C GLN A 139 -42.17 -2.24 -10.43
N ASP A 140 -42.43 -3.45 -10.96
CA ASP A 140 -43.81 -3.89 -11.26
C ASP A 140 -44.66 -4.00 -9.99
N LYS A 141 -44.07 -4.50 -8.90
CA LYS A 141 -44.75 -4.53 -7.59
C LYS A 141 -45.08 -3.14 -7.07
N LEU A 142 -44.16 -2.20 -7.24
CA LEU A 142 -44.35 -0.82 -6.82
C LEU A 142 -45.48 -0.16 -7.64
N ILE A 143 -45.48 -0.31 -8.96
CA ILE A 143 -46.50 0.22 -9.85
C ILE A 143 -47.90 -0.33 -9.44
N LYS A 144 -48.00 -1.65 -9.26
CA LYS A 144 -49.27 -2.28 -8.80
C LYS A 144 -49.72 -1.77 -7.44
N ALA A 145 -48.81 -1.52 -6.52
CA ALA A 145 -49.14 -0.97 -5.22
C ALA A 145 -49.72 0.46 -5.35
N PHE A 146 -49.14 1.31 -6.19
CA PHE A 146 -49.65 2.64 -6.46
C PHE A 146 -51.01 2.62 -7.15
N GLU A 147 -51.20 1.75 -8.16
CA GLU A 147 -52.49 1.55 -8.82
C GLU A 147 -53.60 1.15 -7.80
N THR A 148 -53.27 0.23 -6.87
CA THR A 148 -54.20 -0.21 -5.82
C THR A 148 -54.58 0.92 -4.88
N LEU A 149 -53.69 1.90 -4.68
CA LEU A 149 -53.95 3.10 -3.89
C LEU A 149 -54.64 4.23 -4.67
N GLY A 150 -54.97 4.02 -5.96
CA GLY A 150 -55.64 4.97 -6.83
C GLY A 150 -54.74 6.03 -7.45
N TYR A 151 -53.43 5.81 -7.44
CA TYR A 151 -52.44 6.68 -8.12
C TYR A 151 -52.04 6.06 -9.45
N ASN A 152 -52.29 6.74 -10.55
CA ASN A 152 -51.74 6.37 -11.86
C ASN A 152 -50.33 6.93 -11.99
N MET A 153 -49.37 6.05 -12.20
CA MET A 153 -48.03 6.44 -12.55
C MET A 153 -47.90 6.41 -14.09
N GLU A 154 -48.01 7.58 -14.73
CA GLU A 154 -47.66 7.79 -16.15
C GLU A 154 -46.15 7.89 -16.33
#